data_07c0c13fa61b1c2c098e9cbe7c514a0c
#
_entry.id   07c0c13fa61b1c2c098e9cbe7c514a0c
#
_cell.length_a   1.000
_cell.length_b   1.000
_cell.length_c   1.000
_cell.angle_alpha   90.00
_cell.angle_beta   90.00
_cell.angle_gamma   90.00
#
_symmetry.space_group_name_H-M   'P 1'
#
loop_
_entity.id
_entity.type
_entity.pdbx_description
1 polymer ?
#
loop_
_entity_poly.entity_id
_entity_poly.type
_entity_poly.pdbx_seq_one_letter_code
_entity_poly.pdbx_strand_id
1 'polypeptide(L)'
;MHPYPSRRRVVAGAAALGGLAHPLAAAAQAAPPPAAMQAVIDYVQGQKTTGFLVVQDRKILVEKNWPAPPGDTQFRNFTYETTAQGGLLEDVASQQKSFVSMLVAVAIDKGLLDTAKPVSAYIGAGWSRAAPDQEAAIRVIDVLTMSSGLTERFDYAAPSGTVFLYNTPVYAITKRVVVAAAKLSLETITADWLTTPAGMKDTSWRKRPAAFADVGNPTGLVTSPRDTATFGQIVLDGGRAADGKRIVSEAQLKGMFTRSAINPAYGRLWWLNGGAYAIRPPATRVDGPLIPAAPADLVAALGALDRKLYVVPSRKLVVVRMGAACPDKGFDQQLWLRLSTALA
;
A
#
# COMPACT_ATOMS: atom_id res chain seq x y z
N MET A 1 -44.78 -19.00 63.61
CA MET A 1 -43.28 -18.86 63.71
C MET A 1 -42.61 -19.88 62.80
N HIS A 2 -42.24 -19.52 61.61
CA HIS A 2 -41.45 -20.37 60.72
C HIS A 2 -40.32 -19.53 60.13
N PRO A 3 -39.06 -19.97 60.13
CA PRO A 3 -37.96 -19.25 59.52
C PRO A 3 -37.85 -19.57 58.01
N TYR A 4 -37.63 -18.58 57.22
CA TYR A 4 -37.32 -18.65 55.77
C TYR A 4 -35.86 -19.12 55.55
N PRO A 5 -35.58 -19.93 54.51
CA PRO A 5 -34.24 -20.29 54.12
C PRO A 5 -33.58 -19.25 53.22
N SER A 6 -32.34 -18.94 53.48
CA SER A 6 -31.46 -18.05 52.74
C SER A 6 -31.18 -18.60 51.32
N ARG A 7 -31.38 -17.80 50.30
CA ARG A 7 -30.93 -18.07 48.91
C ARG A 7 -29.43 -17.70 48.78
N ARG A 8 -28.58 -18.66 48.58
CA ARG A 8 -27.22 -18.47 48.11
C ARG A 8 -27.24 -18.01 46.67
N ARG A 9 -26.71 -16.81 46.40
CA ARG A 9 -26.40 -16.35 45.03
C ARG A 9 -25.13 -17.02 44.56
N VAL A 10 -25.21 -17.80 43.50
CA VAL A 10 -24.08 -18.29 42.73
C VAL A 10 -23.66 -17.14 41.81
N VAL A 11 -22.47 -16.58 42.03
CA VAL A 11 -21.82 -15.62 41.14
C VAL A 11 -21.10 -16.44 40.09
N ALA A 12 -21.62 -16.47 38.86
CA ALA A 12 -20.93 -17.02 37.72
C ALA A 12 -19.88 -15.99 37.27
N GLY A 13 -18.61 -16.30 37.51
CA GLY A 13 -17.50 -15.52 36.99
C GLY A 13 -17.39 -15.72 35.47
N ALA A 14 -17.68 -14.69 34.70
CA ALA A 14 -17.33 -14.64 33.29
C ALA A 14 -15.82 -14.41 33.17
N ALA A 15 -15.09 -15.45 32.77
CA ALA A 15 -13.68 -15.31 32.38
C ALA A 15 -13.63 -14.56 31.04
N ALA A 16 -13.22 -13.30 31.07
CA ALA A 16 -12.88 -12.54 29.88
C ALA A 16 -11.59 -13.11 29.30
N LEU A 17 -11.66 -13.82 28.20
CA LEU A 17 -10.52 -14.15 27.36
C LEU A 17 -10.02 -12.86 26.69
N GLY A 18 -9.13 -12.18 27.35
CA GLY A 18 -8.37 -11.07 26.78
C GLY A 18 -7.42 -11.62 25.72
N GLY A 19 -7.81 -11.58 24.46
CA GLY A 19 -6.93 -11.83 23.34
C GLY A 19 -5.84 -10.75 23.29
N LEU A 20 -4.62 -11.11 23.68
CA LEU A 20 -3.45 -10.25 23.57
C LEU A 20 -3.15 -10.03 22.09
N ALA A 21 -3.42 -8.81 21.60
CA ALA A 21 -2.92 -8.35 20.32
C ALA A 21 -1.38 -8.44 20.35
N HIS A 22 -0.82 -9.36 19.56
CA HIS A 22 0.62 -9.45 19.40
C HIS A 22 1.00 -8.51 18.25
N PRO A 23 1.69 -7.38 18.51
CA PRO A 23 2.41 -6.68 17.46
C PRO A 23 3.40 -7.65 16.83
N LEU A 24 3.79 -7.44 15.56
CA LEU A 24 4.85 -8.23 14.91
C LEU A 24 6.02 -8.35 15.90
N ALA A 25 6.17 -9.52 16.53
CA ALA A 25 7.12 -9.70 17.60
C ALA A 25 8.54 -9.46 17.09
N ALA A 26 9.33 -8.69 17.84
CA ALA A 26 10.76 -8.57 17.57
C ALA A 26 11.38 -9.97 17.63
N ALA A 27 12.01 -10.40 16.53
CA ALA A 27 12.69 -11.69 16.51
C ALA A 27 13.80 -11.68 17.59
N ALA A 28 13.70 -12.60 18.56
CA ALA A 28 14.85 -13.01 19.35
C ALA A 28 15.98 -13.37 18.38
N GLN A 29 17.26 -13.17 18.77
CA GLN A 29 18.42 -13.47 17.94
C GLN A 29 18.27 -14.86 17.29
N ALA A 30 17.77 -14.88 16.06
CA ALA A 30 17.52 -16.11 15.33
C ALA A 30 18.85 -16.69 14.84
N ALA A 31 18.91 -18.03 14.71
CA ALA A 31 19.99 -18.71 14.02
C ALA A 31 20.28 -18.02 12.66
N PRO A 32 21.55 -18.01 12.20
CA PRO A 32 21.88 -17.38 10.93
C PRO A 32 20.97 -17.92 9.82
N PRO A 33 20.46 -17.03 8.95
CA PRO A 33 19.54 -17.44 7.89
C PRO A 33 20.21 -18.51 7.02
N PRO A 34 19.42 -19.45 6.44
CA PRO A 34 19.94 -20.39 5.47
C PRO A 34 20.75 -19.67 4.38
N ALA A 35 21.79 -20.29 3.83
CA ALA A 35 22.70 -19.67 2.85
C ALA A 35 21.96 -18.99 1.68
N ALA A 36 20.87 -19.59 1.21
CA ALA A 36 20.04 -19.00 0.15
C ALA A 36 19.38 -17.68 0.59
N MET A 37 18.93 -17.56 1.85
CA MET A 37 18.37 -16.31 2.35
C MET A 37 19.45 -15.27 2.61
N GLN A 38 20.67 -15.68 3.01
CA GLN A 38 21.79 -14.76 3.13
C GLN A 38 22.13 -14.14 1.75
N ALA A 39 22.11 -14.94 0.67
CA ALA A 39 22.32 -14.43 -0.69
C ALA A 39 21.24 -13.41 -1.11
N VAL A 40 19.99 -13.53 -0.64
CA VAL A 40 18.96 -12.50 -0.83
C VAL A 40 19.36 -11.22 -0.09
N ILE A 41 19.76 -11.33 1.18
CA ILE A 41 20.13 -10.18 2.02
C ILE A 41 21.33 -9.43 1.41
N ASP A 42 22.37 -10.15 0.99
CA ASP A 42 23.56 -9.57 0.38
C ASP A 42 23.22 -8.85 -0.93
N TYR A 43 22.37 -9.47 -1.76
CA TYR A 43 21.92 -8.84 -2.99
C TYR A 43 21.18 -7.53 -2.72
N VAL A 44 20.16 -7.53 -1.83
CA VAL A 44 19.36 -6.32 -1.57
C VAL A 44 20.18 -5.23 -0.88
N GLN A 45 21.16 -5.59 -0.04
CA GLN A 45 22.07 -4.62 0.56
C GLN A 45 22.89 -3.90 -0.52
N GLY A 46 23.41 -4.63 -1.50
CA GLY A 46 24.13 -4.05 -2.65
C GLY A 46 23.25 -3.15 -3.54
N GLN A 47 21.93 -3.20 -3.37
CA GLN A 47 20.98 -2.38 -4.14
C GLN A 47 20.59 -1.06 -3.44
N LYS A 48 21.45 -0.49 -2.58
CA LYS A 48 21.18 0.76 -1.84
C LYS A 48 19.90 0.68 -0.98
N THR A 49 19.60 -0.48 -0.45
CA THR A 49 18.44 -0.71 0.41
C THR A 49 18.70 -0.14 1.80
N THR A 50 17.70 0.51 2.38
CA THR A 50 17.72 1.04 3.76
C THR A 50 16.85 0.21 4.70
N GLY A 51 15.83 -0.46 4.17
CA GLY A 51 14.97 -1.34 4.94
C GLY A 51 14.53 -2.54 4.09
N PHE A 52 14.68 -3.74 4.63
CA PHE A 52 14.26 -4.98 4.00
C PHE A 52 13.60 -5.91 5.00
N LEU A 53 12.35 -6.27 4.76
CA LEU A 53 11.60 -7.23 5.57
C LEU A 53 11.03 -8.34 4.68
N VAL A 54 11.11 -9.56 5.20
CA VAL A 54 10.41 -10.72 4.68
C VAL A 54 9.57 -11.30 5.82
N VAL A 55 8.25 -11.31 5.63
CA VAL A 55 7.30 -11.85 6.60
C VAL A 55 6.53 -12.98 5.92
N GLN A 56 6.56 -14.18 6.52
CA GLN A 56 5.80 -15.33 6.03
C GLN A 56 5.02 -15.95 7.18
N ASP A 57 3.77 -16.32 6.95
CA ASP A 57 2.88 -16.86 7.98
C ASP A 57 2.88 -16.00 9.27
N ARG A 58 2.87 -14.68 9.12
CA ARG A 58 2.97 -13.67 10.21
C ARG A 58 4.28 -13.70 11.00
N LYS A 59 5.29 -14.45 10.57
CA LYS A 59 6.61 -14.50 11.19
C LYS A 59 7.61 -13.68 10.39
N ILE A 60 8.36 -12.83 11.06
CA ILE A 60 9.47 -12.10 10.43
C ILE A 60 10.60 -13.11 10.21
N LEU A 61 10.90 -13.41 8.96
CA LEU A 61 12.04 -14.26 8.57
C LEU A 61 13.32 -13.42 8.41
N VAL A 62 13.16 -12.19 7.90
CA VAL A 62 14.26 -11.24 7.73
C VAL A 62 13.76 -9.86 8.12
N GLU A 63 14.56 -9.16 8.90
CA GLU A 63 14.46 -7.73 9.12
C GLU A 63 15.88 -7.15 9.14
N LYS A 64 16.16 -6.30 8.18
CA LYS A 64 17.44 -5.62 8.05
C LYS A 64 17.21 -4.14 7.76
N ASN A 65 17.91 -3.31 8.51
CA ASN A 65 17.92 -1.88 8.32
C ASN A 65 19.37 -1.43 8.10
N TRP A 66 19.60 -0.58 7.11
CA TRP A 66 20.89 -0.04 6.78
C TRP A 66 20.84 1.50 6.74
N PRO A 67 21.95 2.18 7.00
CA PRO A 67 21.99 3.63 6.89
C PRO A 67 21.70 4.09 5.47
N ALA A 68 21.23 5.34 5.35
CA ALA A 68 21.04 5.99 4.04
C ALA A 68 22.33 5.98 3.23
N PRO A 69 22.29 5.73 1.92
CA PRO A 69 23.47 5.77 1.07
C PRO A 69 24.16 7.13 1.14
N PRO A 70 25.47 7.19 1.38
CA PRO A 70 26.18 8.45 1.44
C PRO A 70 26.15 9.14 0.08
N GLY A 71 26.06 10.48 0.08
CA GLY A 71 26.16 11.30 -1.15
C GLY A 71 24.90 11.32 -2.04
N ASP A 72 23.88 10.51 -1.79
CA ASP A 72 22.64 10.48 -2.57
C ASP A 72 21.70 11.64 -2.12
N THR A 73 21.88 12.81 -2.76
CA THR A 73 21.12 14.02 -2.43
C THR A 73 19.64 13.89 -2.80
N GLN A 74 19.33 13.18 -3.89
CA GLN A 74 17.95 12.94 -4.30
C GLN A 74 17.22 12.08 -3.27
N PHE A 75 17.86 11.02 -2.81
CA PHE A 75 17.28 10.13 -1.80
C PHE A 75 17.02 10.84 -0.47
N ARG A 76 17.93 11.73 -0.04
CA ARG A 76 17.79 12.50 1.21
C ARG A 76 16.50 13.31 1.28
N ASN A 77 15.97 13.78 0.16
CA ASN A 77 14.69 14.50 0.13
C ASN A 77 13.46 13.63 0.41
N PHE A 78 13.63 12.31 0.41
CA PHE A 78 12.59 11.34 0.74
C PHE A 78 12.79 10.69 2.11
N THR A 79 13.74 11.15 2.92
CA THR A 79 14.10 10.53 4.20
C THR A 79 13.84 11.49 5.35
N TYR A 80 13.48 10.92 6.48
CA TYR A 80 13.11 11.63 7.70
C TYR A 80 13.82 11.00 8.90
N GLU A 81 13.14 10.83 10.02
CA GLU A 81 13.69 10.29 11.25
C GLU A 81 13.96 8.78 11.13
N THR A 82 14.73 8.26 12.06
CA THR A 82 14.96 6.82 12.24
C THR A 82 14.10 6.33 13.41
N THR A 83 13.43 5.20 13.25
CA THR A 83 12.65 4.55 14.31
C THR A 83 13.56 3.98 15.40
N ALA A 84 12.99 3.67 16.57
CA ALA A 84 13.74 3.00 17.65
C ALA A 84 14.31 1.64 17.24
N GLN A 85 13.76 1.00 16.21
CA GLN A 85 14.23 -0.27 15.64
C GLN A 85 15.26 -0.09 14.52
N GLY A 86 15.70 1.14 14.28
CA GLY A 86 16.70 1.47 13.27
C GLY A 86 16.16 1.58 11.84
N GLY A 87 14.85 1.43 11.64
CA GLY A 87 14.21 1.64 10.33
C GLY A 87 14.12 3.13 9.98
N LEU A 88 14.52 3.50 8.78
CA LEU A 88 14.41 4.87 8.30
C LEU A 88 12.95 5.16 7.91
N LEU A 89 12.43 6.33 8.32
CA LEU A 89 11.16 6.84 7.83
C LEU A 89 11.37 7.44 6.44
N GLU A 90 10.60 6.97 5.46
CA GLU A 90 10.73 7.41 4.08
C GLU A 90 9.38 7.83 3.49
N ASP A 91 9.39 8.90 2.69
CA ASP A 91 8.28 9.15 1.74
C ASP A 91 8.28 8.03 0.70
N VAL A 92 7.26 7.22 0.73
CA VAL A 92 7.17 6.03 -0.13
C VAL A 92 6.75 6.32 -1.57
N ALA A 93 6.78 7.59 -1.95
CA ALA A 93 6.46 8.04 -3.30
C ALA A 93 5.13 7.46 -3.81
N SER A 94 5.11 6.82 -5.00
CA SER A 94 3.89 6.27 -5.57
C SER A 94 3.30 5.08 -4.81
N GLN A 95 4.03 4.44 -3.92
CA GLN A 95 3.51 3.37 -3.07
C GLN A 95 2.31 3.86 -2.22
N GLN A 96 2.27 5.16 -1.87
CA GLN A 96 1.13 5.79 -1.17
C GLN A 96 -0.21 5.60 -1.89
N LYS A 97 -0.20 5.36 -3.21
CA LYS A 97 -1.41 5.15 -4.00
C LYS A 97 -2.22 3.95 -3.49
N SER A 98 -1.53 2.89 -3.12
CA SER A 98 -2.17 1.69 -2.57
C SER A 98 -2.73 1.91 -1.16
N PHE A 99 -2.10 2.78 -0.35
CA PHE A 99 -2.68 3.21 0.93
C PHE A 99 -3.97 4.03 0.71
N VAL A 100 -3.96 4.96 -0.24
CA VAL A 100 -5.17 5.72 -0.60
C VAL A 100 -6.26 4.80 -1.17
N SER A 101 -5.90 3.77 -1.94
CA SER A 101 -6.83 2.73 -2.38
C SER A 101 -7.56 2.06 -1.19
N MET A 102 -6.82 1.77 -0.11
CA MET A 102 -7.40 1.22 1.12
C MET A 102 -8.38 2.21 1.77
N LEU A 103 -8.02 3.50 1.85
CA LEU A 103 -8.91 4.53 2.41
C LEU A 103 -10.19 4.69 1.57
N VAL A 104 -10.08 4.64 0.24
CA VAL A 104 -11.24 4.63 -0.65
C VAL A 104 -12.11 3.40 -0.41
N ALA A 105 -11.51 2.23 -0.26
CA ALA A 105 -12.24 0.99 0.01
C ALA A 105 -12.99 1.05 1.36
N VAL A 106 -12.38 1.61 2.39
CA VAL A 106 -13.05 1.86 3.68
C VAL A 106 -14.19 2.87 3.53
N ALA A 107 -14.01 3.93 2.73
CA ALA A 107 -15.08 4.89 2.45
C ALA A 107 -16.29 4.23 1.75
N ILE A 108 -16.04 3.27 0.86
CA ILE A 108 -17.11 2.48 0.21
C ILE A 108 -17.82 1.61 1.24
N ASP A 109 -17.09 0.88 2.09
CA ASP A 109 -17.68 0.05 3.16
C ASP A 109 -18.53 0.87 4.14
N LYS A 110 -18.19 2.14 4.33
CA LYS A 110 -18.97 3.09 5.15
C LYS A 110 -20.16 3.72 4.40
N GLY A 111 -20.37 3.39 3.12
CA GLY A 111 -21.41 3.99 2.28
C GLY A 111 -21.20 5.47 1.92
N LEU A 112 -19.98 5.98 2.14
CA LEU A 112 -19.63 7.38 1.88
C LEU A 112 -19.21 7.64 0.43
N LEU A 113 -18.75 6.60 -0.27
CA LEU A 113 -18.20 6.72 -1.62
C LEU A 113 -18.71 5.61 -2.52
N ASP A 114 -19.09 6.00 -3.74
CA ASP A 114 -19.43 5.10 -4.85
C ASP A 114 -18.50 5.39 -6.02
N THR A 115 -17.73 4.39 -6.44
CA THR A 115 -16.75 4.55 -7.53
C THR A 115 -17.38 4.71 -8.91
N ALA A 116 -18.65 4.38 -9.08
CA ALA A 116 -19.38 4.58 -10.33
C ALA A 116 -19.83 6.03 -10.54
N LYS A 117 -19.86 6.83 -9.48
CA LYS A 117 -20.20 8.25 -9.56
C LYS A 117 -19.09 9.09 -10.20
N PRO A 118 -19.45 10.19 -10.89
CA PRO A 118 -18.47 11.18 -11.35
C PRO A 118 -17.63 11.73 -10.20
N VAL A 119 -16.38 12.06 -10.50
CA VAL A 119 -15.48 12.76 -9.55
C VAL A 119 -16.12 14.08 -9.10
N SER A 120 -16.73 14.81 -10.00
CA SER A 120 -17.44 16.08 -9.76
C SER A 120 -18.59 15.97 -8.75
N ALA A 121 -19.18 14.77 -8.54
CA ALA A 121 -20.18 14.54 -7.52
C ALA A 121 -19.64 14.71 -6.08
N TYR A 122 -18.33 14.62 -5.89
CA TYR A 122 -17.66 14.75 -4.59
C TYR A 122 -16.97 16.10 -4.42
N ILE A 123 -16.26 16.58 -5.44
CA ILE A 123 -15.39 17.75 -5.32
C ILE A 123 -15.85 18.96 -6.15
N GLY A 124 -17.03 18.87 -6.75
CA GLY A 124 -17.57 19.93 -7.65
C GLY A 124 -16.98 19.85 -9.06
N ALA A 125 -17.57 20.62 -9.97
CA ALA A 125 -17.09 20.79 -11.34
C ALA A 125 -15.88 21.74 -11.42
N GLY A 126 -15.15 21.70 -12.54
CA GLY A 126 -14.00 22.57 -12.79
C GLY A 126 -12.71 22.06 -12.12
N TRP A 127 -12.63 20.76 -11.83
CA TRP A 127 -11.43 20.15 -11.27
C TRP A 127 -10.39 19.72 -12.32
N SER A 128 -10.79 19.74 -13.61
CA SER A 128 -9.92 19.47 -14.75
C SER A 128 -9.99 20.61 -15.78
N ARG A 129 -9.28 20.45 -16.89
CA ARG A 129 -9.33 21.37 -18.06
C ARG A 129 -10.13 20.78 -19.21
N ALA A 130 -10.78 19.64 -19.02
CA ALA A 130 -11.69 19.07 -19.98
C ALA A 130 -12.96 19.91 -20.12
N ALA A 131 -13.67 19.77 -21.23
CA ALA A 131 -14.99 20.38 -21.36
C ALA A 131 -15.95 19.84 -20.29
N PRO A 132 -16.98 20.58 -19.87
CA PRO A 132 -17.83 20.20 -18.75
C PRO A 132 -18.49 18.82 -18.87
N ASP A 133 -18.92 18.45 -20.07
CA ASP A 133 -19.50 17.14 -20.38
C ASP A 133 -18.47 16.00 -20.31
N GLN A 134 -17.25 16.26 -20.79
CA GLN A 134 -16.13 15.33 -20.71
C GLN A 134 -15.69 15.12 -19.26
N GLU A 135 -15.56 16.20 -18.48
CA GLU A 135 -15.24 16.12 -17.06
C GLU A 135 -16.31 15.35 -16.28
N ALA A 136 -17.59 15.64 -16.54
CA ALA A 136 -18.72 14.98 -15.88
C ALA A 136 -18.79 13.47 -16.17
N ALA A 137 -18.20 13.01 -17.26
CA ALA A 137 -18.12 11.59 -17.61
C ALA A 137 -17.01 10.84 -16.85
N ILE A 138 -16.05 11.53 -16.21
CA ILE A 138 -14.93 10.90 -15.50
C ILE A 138 -15.41 10.43 -14.12
N ARG A 139 -15.47 9.11 -13.93
CA ARG A 139 -15.87 8.47 -12.67
C ARG A 139 -14.68 8.29 -11.75
N VAL A 140 -14.96 8.10 -10.47
CA VAL A 140 -13.92 7.79 -9.48
C VAL A 140 -13.14 6.51 -9.85
N ILE A 141 -13.84 5.47 -10.37
CA ILE A 141 -13.18 4.24 -10.83
C ILE A 141 -12.16 4.50 -11.95
N ASP A 142 -12.41 5.45 -12.83
CA ASP A 142 -11.52 5.76 -13.95
C ASP A 142 -10.20 6.39 -13.44
N VAL A 143 -10.27 7.17 -12.36
CA VAL A 143 -9.06 7.69 -11.67
C VAL A 143 -8.31 6.57 -10.95
N LEU A 144 -9.02 5.68 -10.24
CA LEU A 144 -8.43 4.56 -9.50
C LEU A 144 -7.72 3.55 -10.41
N THR A 145 -8.20 3.39 -11.65
CA THR A 145 -7.63 2.46 -12.64
C THR A 145 -6.67 3.13 -13.61
N MET A 146 -6.31 4.40 -13.38
CA MET A 146 -5.42 5.18 -14.26
C MET A 146 -5.93 5.30 -15.69
N SER A 147 -7.24 5.44 -15.85
CA SER A 147 -7.92 5.52 -17.13
C SER A 147 -8.84 6.75 -17.27
N SER A 148 -8.51 7.83 -16.57
CA SER A 148 -9.32 9.07 -16.60
C SER A 148 -9.42 9.73 -17.96
N GLY A 149 -8.52 9.44 -18.90
CA GLY A 149 -8.42 10.11 -20.19
C GLY A 149 -7.82 11.51 -20.13
N LEU A 150 -7.25 11.92 -18.97
CA LEU A 150 -6.61 13.22 -18.78
C LEU A 150 -5.08 13.12 -18.84
N THR A 151 -4.44 14.17 -19.38
CA THR A 151 -3.00 14.37 -19.29
C THR A 151 -2.57 14.71 -17.86
N GLU A 152 -1.26 14.77 -17.58
CA GLU A 152 -0.72 15.24 -16.29
C GLU A 152 -1.02 16.73 -16.02
N ARG A 153 -1.41 17.48 -17.03
CA ARG A 153 -1.87 18.88 -16.93
C ARG A 153 -3.38 19.01 -16.80
N PHE A 154 -4.08 17.87 -16.65
CA PHE A 154 -5.54 17.79 -16.59
C PHE A 154 -6.26 18.13 -17.90
N ASP A 155 -5.56 18.23 -19.04
CA ASP A 155 -6.18 18.41 -20.34
C ASP A 155 -6.83 17.10 -20.80
N TYR A 156 -7.94 17.19 -21.54
CA TYR A 156 -8.59 16.02 -22.12
C TYR A 156 -7.74 15.43 -23.26
N ALA A 157 -7.50 14.13 -23.21
CA ALA A 157 -6.73 13.40 -24.22
C ALA A 157 -7.52 12.24 -24.85
N ALA A 158 -8.43 11.60 -24.10
CA ALA A 158 -9.23 10.46 -24.56
C ALA A 158 -10.50 10.30 -23.69
N PRO A 159 -11.53 9.57 -24.18
CA PRO A 159 -12.66 9.21 -23.34
C PRO A 159 -12.21 8.42 -22.11
N SER A 160 -12.82 8.71 -20.95
CA SER A 160 -12.53 7.98 -19.71
C SER A 160 -12.82 6.49 -19.87
N GLY A 161 -11.96 5.65 -19.27
CA GLY A 161 -12.07 4.19 -19.37
C GLY A 161 -11.53 3.58 -20.66
N THR A 162 -10.87 4.34 -21.55
CA THR A 162 -10.39 3.83 -22.85
C THR A 162 -8.88 3.68 -22.96
N VAL A 163 -8.09 4.49 -22.24
CA VAL A 163 -6.62 4.51 -22.29
C VAL A 163 -6.04 4.45 -20.88
N PHE A 164 -5.05 3.61 -20.68
CA PHE A 164 -4.26 3.60 -19.44
C PHE A 164 -3.14 4.64 -19.53
N LEU A 165 -3.13 5.58 -18.60
CA LEU A 165 -2.04 6.53 -18.40
C LEU A 165 -1.72 6.61 -16.92
N TYR A 166 -0.53 6.15 -16.51
CA TYR A 166 -0.08 6.26 -15.12
C TYR A 166 0.16 7.73 -14.76
N ASN A 167 -0.83 8.35 -14.12
CA ASN A 167 -0.95 9.80 -13.95
C ASN A 167 -0.96 10.17 -12.46
N THR A 168 0.14 10.73 -11.97
CA THR A 168 0.30 11.11 -10.56
C THR A 168 -0.52 12.35 -10.18
N PRO A 169 -0.57 13.46 -10.96
CA PRO A 169 -1.45 14.58 -10.67
C PRO A 169 -2.92 14.18 -10.56
N VAL A 170 -3.42 13.42 -11.52
CA VAL A 170 -4.83 12.97 -11.51
C VAL A 170 -5.10 12.00 -10.37
N TYR A 171 -4.15 11.11 -10.05
CA TYR A 171 -4.27 10.28 -8.84
C TYR A 171 -4.48 11.14 -7.58
N ALA A 172 -3.80 12.29 -7.45
CA ALA A 172 -3.90 13.14 -6.26
C ALA A 172 -5.34 13.65 -6.01
N ILE A 173 -6.18 13.70 -7.05
CA ILE A 173 -7.62 13.99 -6.96
C ILE A 173 -8.34 12.97 -6.08
N THR A 174 -7.90 11.71 -6.05
CA THR A 174 -8.51 10.67 -5.21
C THR A 174 -8.44 11.03 -3.72
N LYS A 175 -7.38 11.70 -3.28
CA LYS A 175 -7.27 12.21 -1.89
C LYS A 175 -8.35 13.25 -1.61
N ARG A 176 -8.59 14.18 -2.56
CA ARG A 176 -9.66 15.19 -2.43
C ARG A 176 -11.03 14.54 -2.40
N VAL A 177 -11.26 13.53 -3.23
CA VAL A 177 -12.53 12.78 -3.27
C VAL A 177 -12.82 12.11 -1.93
N VAL A 178 -11.85 11.40 -1.34
CA VAL A 178 -12.07 10.71 -0.06
C VAL A 178 -12.25 11.69 1.09
N VAL A 179 -11.51 12.81 1.09
CA VAL A 179 -11.67 13.91 2.07
C VAL A 179 -13.06 14.53 1.98
N ALA A 180 -13.53 14.83 0.77
CA ALA A 180 -14.86 15.41 0.55
C ALA A 180 -15.98 14.43 0.93
N ALA A 181 -15.85 13.15 0.59
CA ALA A 181 -16.80 12.11 0.92
C ALA A 181 -16.91 11.88 2.44
N ALA A 182 -15.78 11.88 3.14
CA ALA A 182 -15.72 11.67 4.58
C ALA A 182 -16.00 12.95 5.40
N LYS A 183 -15.83 14.13 4.83
CA LYS A 183 -15.85 15.43 5.52
C LYS A 183 -14.85 15.53 6.67
N LEU A 184 -13.72 14.89 6.53
CA LEU A 184 -12.62 14.82 7.49
C LEU A 184 -11.29 15.11 6.78
N SER A 185 -10.26 15.50 7.52
CA SER A 185 -8.91 15.67 6.95
C SER A 185 -8.32 14.33 6.50
N LEU A 186 -7.39 14.35 5.56
CA LEU A 186 -6.71 13.13 5.10
C LEU A 186 -5.95 12.44 6.24
N GLU A 187 -5.36 13.24 7.13
CA GLU A 187 -4.66 12.78 8.33
C GLU A 187 -5.62 12.04 9.27
N THR A 188 -6.78 12.64 9.59
CA THR A 188 -7.81 12.02 10.44
C THR A 188 -8.34 10.73 9.82
N ILE A 189 -8.67 10.75 8.53
CA ILE A 189 -9.13 9.56 7.80
C ILE A 189 -8.10 8.44 7.89
N THR A 190 -6.82 8.77 7.67
CA THR A 190 -5.74 7.78 7.71
C THR A 190 -5.53 7.24 9.11
N ALA A 191 -5.56 8.11 10.11
CA ALA A 191 -5.42 7.71 11.52
C ALA A 191 -6.57 6.79 11.96
N ASP A 192 -7.80 7.23 11.76
CA ASP A 192 -8.97 6.55 12.32
C ASP A 192 -9.32 5.25 11.58
N TRP A 193 -9.11 5.23 10.25
CA TRP A 193 -9.54 4.11 9.43
C TRP A 193 -8.47 3.06 9.18
N LEU A 194 -7.20 3.43 9.31
CA LEU A 194 -6.10 2.54 8.96
C LEU A 194 -5.02 2.47 10.04
N THR A 195 -4.31 3.57 10.34
CA THR A 195 -3.06 3.44 11.09
C THR A 195 -3.26 3.14 12.56
N THR A 196 -4.20 3.79 13.25
CA THR A 196 -4.50 3.52 14.67
C THR A 196 -5.05 2.10 14.86
N PRO A 197 -6.10 1.65 14.13
CA PRO A 197 -6.61 0.30 14.32
C PRO A 197 -5.63 -0.80 13.89
N ALA A 198 -4.69 -0.49 13.01
CA ALA A 198 -3.65 -1.42 12.57
C ALA A 198 -2.38 -1.40 13.45
N GLY A 199 -2.28 -0.45 14.38
CA GLY A 199 -1.08 -0.26 15.20
C GLY A 199 0.13 0.29 14.45
N MET A 200 -0.09 0.95 13.32
CA MET A 200 0.95 1.59 12.49
C MET A 200 1.28 2.97 13.08
N LYS A 201 2.39 3.05 13.79
CA LYS A 201 2.77 4.25 14.58
C LYS A 201 3.68 5.21 13.84
N ASP A 202 4.31 4.75 12.77
CA ASP A 202 5.35 5.47 12.02
C ASP A 202 4.83 6.03 10.70
N THR A 203 3.51 5.96 10.46
CA THR A 203 2.90 6.36 9.19
C THR A 203 2.14 7.67 9.32
N SER A 204 2.52 8.67 8.51
CA SER A 204 1.89 9.99 8.51
C SER A 204 2.00 10.67 7.15
N TRP A 205 1.12 11.64 6.90
CA TRP A 205 1.22 12.52 5.73
C TRP A 205 2.15 13.68 6.03
N ARG A 206 3.08 13.97 5.10
CA ARG A 206 3.99 15.11 5.22
C ARG A 206 4.03 15.94 3.94
N LYS A 207 4.15 17.25 4.10
CA LYS A 207 4.34 18.17 2.98
C LYS A 207 5.70 17.88 2.34
N ARG A 208 5.72 17.72 1.02
CA ARG A 208 6.96 17.54 0.26
C ARG A 208 7.71 18.83 0.08
N PRO A 209 9.06 18.78 0.00
CA PRO A 209 9.86 19.90 -0.48
C PRO A 209 9.35 20.41 -1.84
N ALA A 210 9.47 21.73 -2.11
CA ALA A 210 8.95 22.34 -3.34
C ALA A 210 9.42 21.66 -4.61
N ALA A 211 10.69 21.22 -4.67
CA ALA A 211 11.26 20.50 -5.81
C ALA A 211 10.53 19.18 -6.16
N PHE A 212 9.73 18.62 -5.25
CA PHE A 212 8.94 17.39 -5.46
C PHE A 212 7.43 17.64 -5.43
N ALA A 213 6.99 18.83 -5.02
CA ALA A 213 5.58 19.21 -5.05
C ALA A 213 5.08 19.43 -6.48
N ASP A 214 5.96 19.79 -7.39
CA ASP A 214 5.67 20.13 -8.81
C ASP A 214 5.12 18.96 -9.63
N VAL A 215 5.24 17.72 -9.15
CA VAL A 215 4.60 16.56 -9.78
C VAL A 215 3.08 16.49 -9.51
N GLY A 216 2.45 17.58 -9.06
CA GLY A 216 1.01 17.65 -8.79
C GLY A 216 0.54 16.82 -7.59
N ASN A 217 1.46 16.44 -6.70
CA ASN A 217 1.16 15.68 -5.49
C ASN A 217 1.99 16.19 -4.30
N PRO A 218 1.62 17.35 -3.70
CA PRO A 218 2.43 18.07 -2.73
C PRO A 218 2.54 17.39 -1.35
N THR A 219 1.79 16.32 -1.13
CA THR A 219 1.78 15.58 0.15
C THR A 219 2.20 14.14 -0.05
N GLY A 220 3.23 13.71 0.64
CA GLY A 220 3.75 12.35 0.64
C GLY A 220 3.31 11.56 1.87
N LEU A 221 3.12 10.25 1.71
CA LEU A 221 2.99 9.33 2.83
C LEU A 221 4.40 8.92 3.27
N VAL A 222 4.72 9.23 4.51
CA VAL A 222 5.96 8.82 5.17
C VAL A 222 5.64 7.65 6.09
N THR A 223 6.45 6.59 6.01
CA THR A 223 6.21 5.37 6.79
C THR A 223 7.51 4.61 7.01
N SER A 224 7.49 3.64 7.93
CA SER A 224 8.61 2.73 8.21
C SER A 224 8.49 1.41 7.44
N PRO A 225 9.58 0.63 7.31
CA PRO A 225 9.52 -0.73 6.78
C PRO A 225 8.53 -1.62 7.53
N ARG A 226 8.44 -1.52 8.86
CA ARG A 226 7.52 -2.32 9.69
C ARG A 226 6.06 -1.95 9.45
N ASP A 227 5.72 -0.66 9.42
CA ASP A 227 4.36 -0.24 9.13
C ASP A 227 3.93 -0.64 7.71
N THR A 228 4.86 -0.56 6.75
CA THR A 228 4.62 -1.05 5.39
C THR A 228 4.34 -2.56 5.37
N ALA A 229 5.08 -3.34 6.15
CA ALA A 229 4.83 -4.79 6.29
C ALA A 229 3.47 -5.07 6.97
N THR A 230 3.12 -4.29 7.99
CA THR A 230 1.80 -4.35 8.65
C THR A 230 0.68 -4.07 7.65
N PHE A 231 0.83 -3.06 6.79
CA PHE A 231 -0.13 -2.78 5.72
C PHE A 231 -0.27 -3.97 4.75
N GLY A 232 0.84 -4.58 4.36
CA GLY A 232 0.83 -5.81 3.54
C GLY A 232 0.15 -6.99 4.24
N GLN A 233 0.36 -7.12 5.55
CA GLN A 233 -0.26 -8.18 6.35
C GLN A 233 -1.78 -8.01 6.44
N ILE A 234 -2.30 -6.77 6.55
CA ILE A 234 -3.76 -6.51 6.49
C ILE A 234 -4.34 -7.04 5.17
N VAL A 235 -3.63 -6.88 4.06
CA VAL A 235 -4.06 -7.41 2.76
C VAL A 235 -4.12 -8.94 2.78
N LEU A 236 -3.09 -9.61 3.32
CA LEU A 236 -3.07 -11.07 3.46
C LEU A 236 -4.18 -11.60 4.38
N ASP A 237 -4.49 -10.85 5.43
CA ASP A 237 -5.46 -11.23 6.45
C ASP A 237 -6.91 -10.89 6.07
N GLY A 238 -7.18 -10.71 4.77
CA GLY A 238 -8.53 -10.44 4.26
C GLY A 238 -9.10 -9.12 4.78
N GLY A 239 -8.25 -8.10 4.99
CA GLY A 239 -8.65 -6.78 5.48
C GLY A 239 -8.80 -6.68 6.99
N ARG A 240 -8.10 -7.52 7.75
CA ARG A 240 -8.08 -7.50 9.22
C ARG A 240 -6.74 -7.03 9.77
N ALA A 241 -6.79 -6.29 10.86
CA ALA A 241 -5.63 -5.99 11.68
C ALA A 241 -5.19 -7.22 12.49
N ALA A 242 -4.03 -7.14 13.13
CA ALA A 242 -3.43 -8.26 13.89
C ALA A 242 -4.31 -8.73 15.08
N ASP A 243 -5.08 -7.83 15.67
CA ASP A 243 -6.05 -8.12 16.74
C ASP A 243 -7.38 -8.72 16.22
N GLY A 244 -7.49 -8.95 14.90
CA GLY A 244 -8.69 -9.47 14.25
C GLY A 244 -9.72 -8.40 13.87
N LYS A 245 -9.53 -7.14 14.27
CA LYS A 245 -10.43 -6.04 13.90
C LYS A 245 -10.46 -5.84 12.40
N ARG A 246 -11.65 -5.71 11.83
CA ARG A 246 -11.81 -5.47 10.39
C ARG A 246 -11.50 -4.01 10.06
N ILE A 247 -10.57 -3.82 9.16
CA ILE A 247 -10.19 -2.53 8.57
C ILE A 247 -11.05 -2.28 7.32
N VAL A 248 -11.15 -3.28 6.45
CA VAL A 248 -11.86 -3.22 5.18
C VAL A 248 -12.50 -4.58 4.89
N SER A 249 -13.63 -4.60 4.16
CA SER A 249 -14.28 -5.85 3.78
C SER A 249 -13.47 -6.64 2.74
N GLU A 250 -13.66 -7.95 2.74
CA GLU A 250 -13.06 -8.83 1.70
C GLU A 250 -13.56 -8.49 0.30
N ALA A 251 -14.82 -8.03 0.19
CA ALA A 251 -15.39 -7.58 -1.07
C ALA A 251 -14.61 -6.39 -1.65
N GLN A 252 -14.25 -5.41 -0.81
CA GLN A 252 -13.47 -4.26 -1.27
C GLN A 252 -12.01 -4.65 -1.59
N LEU A 253 -11.40 -5.55 -0.83
CA LEU A 253 -10.07 -6.10 -1.20
C LEU A 253 -10.12 -6.76 -2.57
N LYS A 254 -11.10 -7.63 -2.81
CA LYS A 254 -11.30 -8.25 -4.13
C LYS A 254 -11.49 -7.19 -5.22
N GLY A 255 -12.26 -6.13 -4.92
CA GLY A 255 -12.44 -4.99 -5.83
C GLY A 255 -11.15 -4.24 -6.12
N MET A 256 -10.25 -4.06 -5.14
CA MET A 256 -8.95 -3.43 -5.35
C MET A 256 -8.07 -4.22 -6.32
N PHE A 257 -8.15 -5.54 -6.28
CA PHE A 257 -7.33 -6.44 -7.10
C PHE A 257 -8.05 -6.93 -8.36
N THR A 258 -9.23 -6.40 -8.66
CA THR A 258 -9.88 -6.65 -9.95
C THR A 258 -9.06 -5.99 -11.06
N ARG A 259 -8.62 -6.79 -12.03
CA ARG A 259 -7.80 -6.33 -13.16
C ARG A 259 -8.56 -5.33 -14.02
N SER A 260 -7.91 -4.24 -14.37
CA SER A 260 -8.43 -3.32 -15.38
C SER A 260 -8.46 -4.02 -16.75
N ALA A 261 -9.53 -3.81 -17.50
CA ALA A 261 -9.64 -4.33 -18.88
C ALA A 261 -8.58 -3.75 -19.82
N ILE A 262 -8.10 -2.51 -19.54
CA ILE A 262 -7.13 -1.81 -20.38
C ILE A 262 -5.69 -2.26 -20.03
N ASN A 263 -5.42 -2.46 -18.73
CA ASN A 263 -4.13 -2.90 -18.25
C ASN A 263 -4.31 -4.02 -17.22
N PRO A 264 -4.25 -5.28 -17.60
CA PRO A 264 -4.47 -6.41 -16.67
C PRO A 264 -3.41 -6.51 -15.57
N ALA A 265 -2.32 -5.76 -15.65
CA ALA A 265 -1.34 -5.62 -14.59
C ALA A 265 -1.67 -4.51 -13.59
N TYR A 266 -2.89 -3.93 -13.64
CA TYR A 266 -3.29 -2.85 -12.74
C TYR A 266 -4.74 -3.02 -12.26
N GLY A 267 -4.95 -2.79 -10.97
CA GLY A 267 -6.26 -2.73 -10.34
C GLY A 267 -6.57 -1.30 -9.87
N ARG A 268 -7.26 -1.16 -8.74
CA ARG A 268 -7.54 0.14 -8.14
C ARG A 268 -6.31 0.61 -7.35
N LEU A 269 -5.38 1.29 -8.04
CA LEU A 269 -4.11 1.82 -7.50
C LEU A 269 -3.16 0.73 -6.96
N TRP A 270 -3.25 -0.48 -7.47
CA TRP A 270 -2.37 -1.61 -7.18
C TRP A 270 -1.81 -2.20 -8.47
N TRP A 271 -0.56 -2.61 -8.45
CA TRP A 271 0.04 -3.43 -9.49
C TRP A 271 -0.25 -4.90 -9.25
N LEU A 272 -0.55 -5.64 -10.31
CA LEU A 272 -1.00 -7.04 -10.25
C LEU A 272 -0.13 -7.90 -11.17
N ASN A 273 0.46 -8.96 -10.63
CA ASN A 273 1.22 -9.92 -11.42
C ASN A 273 0.30 -10.92 -12.14
N GLY A 274 0.86 -11.79 -13.00
CA GLY A 274 0.14 -12.88 -13.67
C GLY A 274 -0.82 -12.44 -14.80
N GLY A 275 -0.78 -11.18 -15.23
CA GLY A 275 -1.52 -10.70 -16.40
C GLY A 275 -0.85 -11.14 -17.72
N ALA A 276 -1.63 -11.17 -18.80
CA ALA A 276 -1.11 -11.49 -20.13
C ALA A 276 -0.15 -10.42 -20.68
N TYR A 277 -0.29 -9.20 -20.20
CA TYR A 277 0.62 -8.07 -20.48
C TYR A 277 0.56 -7.04 -19.37
N ALA A 278 1.52 -6.14 -19.34
CA ALA A 278 1.56 -4.97 -18.48
C ALA A 278 1.77 -3.72 -19.33
N ILE A 279 1.01 -2.64 -19.06
CA ILE A 279 1.33 -1.30 -19.56
C ILE A 279 2.08 -0.57 -18.45
N ARG A 280 3.35 -0.28 -18.68
CA ARG A 280 4.25 0.39 -17.72
C ARG A 280 4.41 1.87 -18.06
N PRO A 281 4.70 2.73 -17.07
CA PRO A 281 5.03 4.13 -17.35
C PRO A 281 6.19 4.27 -18.36
N PRO A 282 6.15 5.24 -19.28
CA PRO A 282 5.06 6.21 -19.47
C PRO A 282 3.79 5.64 -20.08
N ALA A 283 3.84 4.68 -21.01
CA ALA A 283 2.72 3.97 -21.61
C ALA A 283 3.21 2.76 -22.45
N THR A 284 4.26 2.09 -22.01
CA THR A 284 4.87 0.98 -22.76
C THR A 284 4.19 -0.32 -22.42
N ARG A 285 3.62 -1.01 -23.43
CA ARG A 285 3.11 -2.37 -23.31
C ARG A 285 4.27 -3.37 -23.38
N VAL A 286 4.28 -4.30 -22.43
CA VAL A 286 5.20 -5.43 -22.37
C VAL A 286 4.35 -6.70 -22.21
N ASP A 287 4.49 -7.66 -23.11
CA ASP A 287 3.76 -8.92 -23.02
C ASP A 287 4.29 -9.79 -21.88
N GLY A 288 3.39 -10.56 -21.29
CA GLY A 288 3.66 -11.38 -20.12
C GLY A 288 3.38 -10.70 -18.78
N PRO A 289 3.66 -11.40 -17.68
CA PRO A 289 3.38 -10.91 -16.34
C PRO A 289 4.28 -9.72 -15.95
N LEU A 290 3.82 -8.93 -14.99
CA LEU A 290 4.55 -7.75 -14.49
C LEU A 290 5.97 -8.11 -14.01
N ILE A 291 6.11 -9.24 -13.29
CA ILE A 291 7.38 -9.78 -12.80
C ILE A 291 7.38 -11.28 -13.07
N PRO A 292 8.01 -11.75 -14.18
CA PRO A 292 7.95 -13.16 -14.57
C PRO A 292 8.44 -14.16 -13.52
N ALA A 293 9.43 -13.81 -12.70
CA ALA A 293 9.96 -14.67 -11.64
C ALA A 293 9.09 -14.72 -10.37
N ALA A 294 8.13 -13.80 -10.23
CA ALA A 294 7.27 -13.75 -9.06
C ALA A 294 6.02 -14.63 -9.21
N PRO A 295 5.42 -15.10 -8.09
CA PRO A 295 4.13 -15.80 -8.14
C PRO A 295 3.04 -15.02 -8.88
N ALA A 296 2.17 -15.71 -9.60
CA ALA A 296 1.16 -15.08 -10.44
C ALA A 296 0.12 -14.25 -9.66
N ASP A 297 -0.12 -14.61 -8.41
CA ASP A 297 -1.06 -13.93 -7.50
C ASP A 297 -0.44 -12.77 -6.72
N LEU A 298 0.82 -12.42 -7.00
CA LEU A 298 1.47 -11.27 -6.38
C LEU A 298 0.71 -9.98 -6.70
N VAL A 299 0.43 -9.20 -5.65
CA VAL A 299 -0.01 -7.81 -5.75
C VAL A 299 1.07 -6.90 -5.16
N ALA A 300 1.26 -5.72 -5.75
CA ALA A 300 2.36 -4.85 -5.37
C ALA A 300 1.94 -3.38 -5.26
N ALA A 301 2.49 -2.72 -4.23
CA ALA A 301 2.53 -1.27 -4.11
C ALA A 301 3.95 -0.79 -4.42
N LEU A 302 4.11 -0.07 -5.53
CA LEU A 302 5.41 0.32 -6.06
C LEU A 302 5.59 1.84 -5.98
N GLY A 303 6.76 2.28 -5.53
CA GLY A 303 7.15 3.67 -5.42
C GLY A 303 8.44 4.00 -6.17
N ALA A 304 8.62 5.25 -6.54
CA ALA A 304 9.88 5.74 -7.11
C ALA A 304 11.06 5.39 -6.18
N LEU A 305 12.27 5.36 -6.73
CA LEU A 305 13.48 4.89 -6.06
C LEU A 305 13.37 3.42 -5.59
N ASP A 306 12.59 2.62 -6.31
CA ASP A 306 12.41 1.18 -6.06
C ASP A 306 11.88 0.83 -4.67
N ARG A 307 11.04 1.68 -4.07
CA ARG A 307 10.27 1.32 -2.88
C ARG A 307 9.23 0.29 -3.25
N LYS A 308 9.22 -0.82 -2.53
CA LYS A 308 8.44 -2.00 -2.88
C LYS A 308 7.70 -2.54 -1.64
N LEU A 309 6.43 -2.82 -1.84
CA LEU A 309 5.67 -3.75 -1.03
C LEU A 309 5.12 -4.80 -1.96
N TYR A 310 5.46 -6.05 -1.73
CA TYR A 310 4.89 -7.20 -2.42
C TYR A 310 4.09 -8.03 -1.42
N VAL A 311 2.92 -8.47 -1.85
CA VAL A 311 2.05 -9.36 -1.09
C VAL A 311 1.72 -10.55 -1.98
N VAL A 312 1.97 -11.77 -1.47
CA VAL A 312 1.75 -13.03 -2.20
C VAL A 312 0.82 -13.91 -1.39
N PRO A 313 -0.50 -13.90 -1.69
CA PRO A 313 -1.49 -14.65 -0.94
C PRO A 313 -1.22 -16.16 -0.88
N SER A 314 -0.89 -16.80 -2.02
CA SER A 314 -0.61 -18.23 -2.09
C SER A 314 0.53 -18.71 -1.21
N ARG A 315 1.45 -17.82 -0.85
CA ARG A 315 2.61 -18.11 0.01
C ARG A 315 2.51 -17.45 1.40
N LYS A 316 1.41 -16.76 1.70
CA LYS A 316 1.23 -15.95 2.91
C LYS A 316 2.44 -15.05 3.18
N LEU A 317 2.94 -14.41 2.14
CA LEU A 317 4.22 -13.72 2.13
C LEU A 317 4.03 -12.22 1.90
N VAL A 318 4.72 -11.43 2.73
CA VAL A 318 4.93 -9.99 2.53
C VAL A 318 6.41 -9.73 2.40
N VAL A 319 6.80 -8.96 1.40
CA VAL A 319 8.18 -8.51 1.23
C VAL A 319 8.18 -6.98 1.07
N VAL A 320 8.99 -6.32 1.88
CA VAL A 320 9.17 -4.87 1.86
C VAL A 320 10.62 -4.54 1.50
N ARG A 321 10.79 -3.60 0.60
CA ARG A 321 12.08 -2.96 0.33
C ARG A 321 11.91 -1.45 0.31
N MET A 322 12.70 -0.75 1.11
CA MET A 322 12.87 0.70 1.11
C MET A 322 14.30 1.07 0.75
N GLY A 323 14.53 2.30 0.30
CA GLY A 323 15.87 2.78 -0.03
C GLY A 323 15.93 3.66 -1.27
N ALA A 324 17.15 3.94 -1.70
CA ALA A 324 17.44 4.69 -2.92
C ALA A 324 17.25 3.83 -4.18
N ALA A 325 17.31 4.46 -5.36
CA ALA A 325 17.17 3.77 -6.63
C ALA A 325 18.19 2.63 -6.77
N CYS A 326 17.69 1.46 -7.15
CA CYS A 326 18.52 0.28 -7.35
C CYS A 326 19.49 0.51 -8.52
N PRO A 327 20.78 0.18 -8.36
CA PRO A 327 21.72 0.09 -9.48
C PRO A 327 21.27 -0.92 -10.53
N ASP A 328 20.82 -2.08 -10.10
CA ASP A 328 20.28 -3.14 -10.97
C ASP A 328 18.89 -2.78 -11.47
N LYS A 329 18.74 -2.54 -12.78
CA LYS A 329 17.45 -2.23 -13.42
C LYS A 329 16.53 -3.44 -13.52
N GLY A 330 17.05 -4.65 -13.36
CA GLY A 330 16.33 -5.90 -13.27
C GLY A 330 15.96 -6.31 -11.84
N PHE A 331 16.04 -5.38 -10.88
CA PHE A 331 15.90 -5.65 -9.44
C PHE A 331 14.73 -6.57 -9.10
N ASP A 332 13.53 -6.28 -9.59
CA ASP A 332 12.33 -7.08 -9.27
C ASP A 332 12.50 -8.54 -9.69
N GLN A 333 12.96 -8.76 -10.93
CA GLN A 333 13.20 -10.11 -11.46
C GLN A 333 14.28 -10.84 -10.66
N GLN A 334 15.39 -10.16 -10.38
CA GLN A 334 16.53 -10.73 -9.67
C GLN A 334 16.23 -11.02 -8.19
N LEU A 335 15.43 -10.16 -7.54
CA LEU A 335 14.96 -10.42 -6.18
C LEU A 335 14.09 -11.68 -6.14
N TRP A 336 13.11 -11.78 -7.04
CA TRP A 336 12.16 -12.90 -7.03
C TRP A 336 12.78 -14.23 -7.43
N LEU A 337 13.77 -14.26 -8.32
CA LEU A 337 14.58 -15.47 -8.58
C LEU A 337 15.25 -15.98 -7.30
N ARG A 338 15.87 -15.09 -6.52
CA ARG A 338 16.55 -15.46 -5.26
C ARG A 338 15.57 -15.84 -4.15
N LEU A 339 14.48 -15.09 -3.99
CA LEU A 339 13.44 -15.39 -3.00
C LEU A 339 12.77 -16.74 -3.29
N SER A 340 12.51 -17.06 -4.55
CA SER A 340 11.94 -18.36 -4.93
C SER A 340 12.83 -19.52 -4.50
N THR A 341 14.16 -19.37 -4.60
CA THR A 341 15.12 -20.37 -4.11
C THR A 341 15.19 -20.41 -2.58
N ALA A 342 15.15 -19.25 -1.94
CA ALA A 342 15.32 -19.15 -0.48
C ALA A 342 14.09 -19.58 0.32
N LEU A 343 12.90 -19.54 -0.32
CA LEU A 343 11.60 -19.89 0.27
C LEU A 343 10.97 -21.15 -0.34
N ALA A 344 11.78 -21.95 -1.06
CA ALA A 344 11.34 -23.21 -1.68
C ALA A 344 10.98 -24.28 -0.65
#